data_70ebfcb5686f26ec509c46655ea0f9c7
#
_entry.id   70ebfcb5686f26ec509c46655ea0f9c7
#
_cell.length_a   1.000
_cell.length_b   1.000
_cell.length_c   1.000
_cell.angle_alpha   90.00
_cell.angle_beta   90.00
_cell.angle_gamma   90.00
#
_symmetry.space_group_name_H-M   'P 1'
#
loop_
_entity.id
_entity.type
_entity.pdbx_description
1 polymer ?
#
loop_
_entity_poly.entity_id
_entity_poly.type
_entity_poly.pdbx_seq_one_letter_code
_entity_poly.pdbx_strand_id
1 'polypeptide(L)'
;DTLWDLAIAEVEKREKNPDDGVKQGEVWEKSLLFMGNKNGGKTTIILRCLEREEAPKPTLALEYTFGRRARRHNTPKDIAHFWELGGGTSLLELIRIPITSHNIRSFGVVLVLDLSKPNELWTTMENLLKVTRSHVNKIVTKLEKTNPEVAAELKQRMRNNLQRDHPDYELVDPFPIPLVIIGSKYDIFHEFDSEMRKIISKTLRFVSHYYGASLVFTSKSEALLLKARALINHLAFGYDKSKSVSVDPSKPLFIPAGLDSLSQIGPPPASDSDLGKIRANTPLELWRKVFEQTFPPKSSRDLQDSKDPAQDTQYAEYEVDVMRAQKNQELEQYKRNASKSWKEMDFDSD
;
A
#
# COMPACT_ATOMS: atom_id res chain seq x y z
N ASP A 1 -31.85 27.04 -0.61
CA ASP A 1 -30.77 26.10 -0.34
C ASP A 1 -30.27 25.53 -1.65
N THR A 2 -29.00 25.70 -1.94
CA THR A 2 -28.40 25.15 -3.14
C THR A 2 -28.13 23.64 -2.94
N LEU A 3 -27.92 22.90 -4.04
CA LEU A 3 -27.52 21.49 -3.98
C LEU A 3 -26.23 21.28 -3.15
N TRP A 4 -25.36 22.30 -3.16
CA TRP A 4 -24.15 22.32 -2.38
C TRP A 4 -24.39 22.48 -0.87
N ASP A 5 -25.32 23.33 -0.49
CA ASP A 5 -25.71 23.53 0.91
C ASP A 5 -26.30 22.23 1.49
N LEU A 6 -27.10 21.52 0.70
CA LEU A 6 -27.65 20.22 1.07
C LEU A 6 -26.56 19.16 1.18
N ALA A 7 -25.59 19.15 0.28
CA ALA A 7 -24.46 18.23 0.32
C ALA A 7 -23.57 18.47 1.55
N ILE A 8 -23.28 19.73 1.87
CA ILE A 8 -22.51 20.11 3.06
C ILE A 8 -23.26 19.71 4.33
N ALA A 9 -24.57 20.02 4.43
CA ALA A 9 -25.40 19.66 5.57
C ALA A 9 -25.47 18.14 5.78
N GLU A 10 -25.52 17.35 4.69
CA GLU A 10 -25.52 15.90 4.78
C GLU A 10 -24.17 15.34 5.23
N VAL A 11 -23.05 15.93 4.79
CA VAL A 11 -21.70 15.57 5.26
C VAL A 11 -21.54 15.88 6.74
N GLU A 12 -21.93 17.09 7.18
CA GLU A 12 -21.87 17.49 8.60
C GLU A 12 -22.76 16.62 9.49
N LYS A 13 -23.92 16.18 8.99
CA LYS A 13 -24.81 15.26 9.71
C LYS A 13 -24.18 13.89 9.90
N ARG A 14 -23.48 13.38 8.89
CA ARG A 14 -22.72 12.11 8.96
C ARG A 14 -21.54 12.21 9.90
N GLU A 15 -20.86 13.35 9.95
CA GLU A 15 -19.74 13.59 10.89
C GLU A 15 -20.19 13.66 12.34
N LYS A 16 -21.40 14.17 12.62
CA LYS A 16 -21.94 14.31 13.97
C LYS A 16 -22.53 13.03 14.58
N ASN A 17 -22.93 12.06 13.74
CA ASN A 17 -23.52 10.79 14.19
C ASN A 17 -22.78 9.56 13.62
N PRO A 18 -21.55 9.28 14.07
CA PRO A 18 -20.76 8.19 13.51
C PRO A 18 -21.15 6.80 14.05
N ASP A 19 -22.05 6.68 15.02
CA ASP A 19 -22.18 5.50 15.86
C ASP A 19 -23.54 4.80 15.83
N ASP A 20 -24.43 5.18 14.95
CA ASP A 20 -25.61 4.35 14.68
C ASP A 20 -25.18 3.19 13.77
N GLY A 21 -25.13 1.99 14.35
CA GLY A 21 -24.90 0.76 13.59
C GLY A 21 -25.71 0.75 12.32
N VAL A 22 -25.08 0.31 11.22
CA VAL A 22 -25.57 0.36 9.84
C VAL A 22 -27.09 0.26 9.78
N LYS A 23 -27.78 1.40 9.84
CA LYS A 23 -29.23 1.47 9.65
C LYS A 23 -29.51 1.02 8.22
N GLN A 24 -30.54 0.18 8.06
CA GLN A 24 -31.02 -0.23 6.74
C GLN A 24 -31.18 1.02 5.86
N GLY A 25 -30.24 1.22 4.90
CA GLY A 25 -30.25 2.35 3.97
C GLY A 25 -28.98 3.20 3.91
N GLU A 26 -28.02 3.01 4.83
CA GLU A 26 -26.73 3.73 4.75
C GLU A 26 -25.77 3.10 3.72
N VAL A 27 -25.14 3.97 2.93
CA VAL A 27 -24.10 3.57 1.99
C VAL A 27 -22.83 3.24 2.78
N TRP A 28 -22.36 2.00 2.64
CA TRP A 28 -21.03 1.63 3.13
C TRP A 28 -19.97 2.25 2.24
N GLU A 29 -19.07 3.04 2.84
CA GLU A 29 -18.01 3.73 2.12
C GLU A 29 -16.67 3.46 2.79
N LYS A 30 -15.75 2.87 2.04
CA LYS A 30 -14.40 2.52 2.48
C LYS A 30 -13.37 2.98 1.47
N SER A 31 -12.18 3.31 1.95
CA SER A 31 -11.03 3.68 1.12
C SER A 31 -9.87 2.75 1.37
N LEU A 32 -9.19 2.35 0.31
CA LEU A 32 -7.98 1.54 0.36
C LEU A 32 -6.85 2.22 -0.42
N LEU A 33 -5.66 2.25 0.17
CA LEU A 33 -4.43 2.65 -0.50
C LEU A 33 -3.59 1.43 -0.86
N PHE A 34 -3.38 1.23 -2.15
CA PHE A 34 -2.47 0.22 -2.69
C PHE A 34 -1.09 0.85 -2.87
N MET A 35 -0.10 0.31 -2.19
CA MET A 35 1.29 0.74 -2.26
C MET A 35 2.23 -0.47 -2.36
N GLY A 36 3.46 -0.29 -2.77
CA GLY A 36 4.42 -1.38 -2.93
C GLY A 36 5.40 -1.15 -4.08
N ASN A 37 6.13 -2.20 -4.46
CA ASN A 37 7.13 -2.14 -5.51
C ASN A 37 6.55 -1.60 -6.84
N LYS A 38 7.37 -0.81 -7.55
CA LYS A 38 7.09 -0.45 -8.95
C LYS A 38 6.98 -1.76 -9.77
N ASN A 39 5.95 -1.87 -10.60
CA ASN A 39 5.65 -3.08 -11.39
C ASN A 39 5.40 -4.34 -10.53
N GLY A 40 5.01 -4.18 -9.27
CA GLY A 40 4.69 -5.28 -8.34
C GLY A 40 3.32 -5.93 -8.56
N GLY A 41 2.50 -5.42 -9.49
CA GLY A 41 1.18 -5.98 -9.81
C GLY A 41 0.01 -5.30 -9.10
N LYS A 42 0.18 -4.13 -8.50
CA LYS A 42 -0.89 -3.37 -7.82
C LYS A 42 -2.09 -3.13 -8.73
N THR A 43 -1.86 -2.56 -9.89
CA THR A 43 -2.91 -2.26 -10.89
C THR A 43 -3.68 -3.53 -11.30
N THR A 44 -2.97 -4.64 -11.54
CA THR A 44 -3.59 -5.92 -11.88
C THR A 44 -4.52 -6.41 -10.77
N ILE A 45 -4.09 -6.32 -9.51
CA ILE A 45 -4.89 -6.72 -8.36
C ILE A 45 -6.14 -5.85 -8.24
N ILE A 46 -6.00 -4.52 -8.40
CA ILE A 46 -7.13 -3.58 -8.36
C ILE A 46 -8.15 -3.90 -9.46
N LEU A 47 -7.69 -4.07 -10.70
CA LEU A 47 -8.57 -4.38 -11.84
C LEU A 47 -9.34 -5.70 -11.61
N ARG A 48 -8.68 -6.72 -11.07
CA ARG A 48 -9.33 -7.99 -10.73
C ARG A 48 -10.33 -7.85 -9.58
N CYS A 49 -10.05 -7.03 -8.58
CA CYS A 49 -11.02 -6.70 -7.53
C CYS A 49 -12.25 -6.01 -8.08
N LEU A 50 -12.09 -5.17 -9.09
CA LEU A 50 -13.15 -4.45 -9.76
C LEU A 50 -13.85 -5.22 -10.89
N GLU A 51 -13.44 -6.48 -11.14
CA GLU A 51 -13.96 -7.32 -12.23
C GLU A 51 -13.77 -6.68 -13.62
N ARG A 52 -12.64 -5.98 -13.81
CA ARG A 52 -12.25 -5.38 -15.08
C ARG A 52 -11.20 -6.24 -15.75
N GLU A 53 -11.40 -6.51 -17.05
CA GLU A 53 -10.51 -7.35 -17.87
C GLU A 53 -9.48 -6.57 -18.68
N GLU A 54 -9.47 -5.25 -18.55
CA GLU A 54 -8.53 -4.37 -19.24
C GLU A 54 -7.07 -4.66 -18.84
N ALA A 55 -6.16 -4.41 -19.78
CA ALA A 55 -4.73 -4.52 -19.50
C ALA A 55 -4.28 -3.45 -18.50
N PRO A 56 -3.43 -3.79 -17.52
CA PRO A 56 -2.92 -2.81 -16.57
C PRO A 56 -2.02 -1.79 -17.28
N LYS A 57 -2.28 -0.51 -17.03
CA LYS A 57 -1.42 0.60 -17.46
C LYS A 57 -0.43 0.98 -16.35
N PRO A 58 0.74 1.53 -16.69
CA PRO A 58 1.68 2.00 -15.70
C PRO A 58 1.12 3.17 -14.89
N THR A 59 1.30 3.13 -13.56
CA THR A 59 0.87 4.18 -12.63
C THR A 59 1.99 5.19 -12.45
N LEU A 60 1.75 6.45 -12.87
CA LEU A 60 2.75 7.51 -12.81
C LEU A 60 2.99 8.02 -11.39
N ALA A 61 1.93 8.38 -10.68
CA ALA A 61 2.03 9.02 -9.38
C ALA A 61 1.01 8.46 -8.40
N LEU A 62 -0.18 9.05 -8.32
CA LEU A 62 -1.29 8.61 -7.48
C LEU A 62 -2.53 8.53 -8.37
N GLU A 63 -3.05 7.33 -8.53
CA GLU A 63 -4.26 7.08 -9.32
C GLU A 63 -5.43 6.73 -8.41
N TYR A 64 -6.62 7.08 -8.86
CA TYR A 64 -7.87 6.84 -8.15
C TYR A 64 -8.86 6.10 -9.05
N THR A 65 -9.50 5.12 -8.47
CA THR A 65 -10.67 4.44 -9.06
C THR A 65 -11.65 4.05 -7.96
N PHE A 66 -12.81 3.56 -8.31
CA PHE A 66 -13.78 3.09 -7.33
C PHE A 66 -14.56 1.88 -7.83
N GLY A 67 -15.07 1.12 -6.88
CA GLY A 67 -15.98 0.00 -7.11
C GLY A 67 -17.30 0.21 -6.38
N ARG A 68 -18.38 -0.33 -6.95
CA ARG A 68 -19.71 -0.34 -6.36
C ARG A 68 -20.22 -1.77 -6.23
N ARG A 69 -20.79 -2.11 -5.08
CA ARG A 69 -21.37 -3.42 -4.82
C ARG A 69 -22.77 -3.28 -4.23
N ALA A 70 -23.74 -4.04 -4.76
CA ALA A 70 -25.06 -4.13 -4.16
C ALA A 70 -25.05 -5.22 -3.09
N ARG A 71 -25.46 -4.93 -1.86
CA ARG A 71 -25.64 -5.92 -0.81
C ARG A 71 -26.90 -6.75 -1.01
N ARG A 72 -27.99 -6.10 -1.39
CA ARG A 72 -29.30 -6.71 -1.63
C ARG A 72 -30.03 -6.00 -2.77
N HIS A 73 -31.07 -6.62 -3.32
CA HIS A 73 -31.99 -5.95 -4.25
C HIS A 73 -32.60 -4.71 -3.57
N ASN A 74 -32.63 -3.58 -4.29
CA ASN A 74 -33.19 -2.29 -3.87
C ASN A 74 -32.50 -1.61 -2.66
N THR A 75 -31.27 -1.96 -2.32
CA THR A 75 -30.47 -1.22 -1.33
C THR A 75 -29.46 -0.29 -2.02
N PRO A 76 -29.06 0.81 -1.36
CA PRO A 76 -27.95 1.63 -1.83
C PRO A 76 -26.69 0.74 -2.04
N LYS A 77 -25.93 1.03 -3.10
CA LYS A 77 -24.70 0.31 -3.39
C LYS A 77 -23.58 0.77 -2.45
N ASP A 78 -22.88 -0.19 -1.89
CA ASP A 78 -21.63 0.09 -1.17
C ASP A 78 -20.57 0.61 -2.14
N ILE A 79 -19.76 1.57 -1.68
CA ILE A 79 -18.70 2.19 -2.46
C ILE A 79 -17.35 1.88 -1.82
N ALA A 80 -16.40 1.43 -2.61
CA ALA A 80 -15.02 1.31 -2.21
C ALA A 80 -14.14 2.17 -3.11
N HIS A 81 -13.37 3.05 -2.49
CA HIS A 81 -12.41 3.92 -3.15
C HIS A 81 -11.05 3.24 -3.16
N PHE A 82 -10.43 3.14 -4.32
CA PHE A 82 -9.11 2.54 -4.50
C PHE A 82 -8.12 3.61 -4.96
N TRP A 83 -7.11 3.85 -4.15
CA TRP A 83 -5.99 4.70 -4.47
C TRP A 83 -4.77 3.84 -4.77
N GLU A 84 -4.04 4.11 -5.83
CA GLU A 84 -2.83 3.41 -6.18
C GLU A 84 -1.64 4.37 -6.20
N LEU A 85 -0.63 4.09 -5.36
CA LEU A 85 0.63 4.81 -5.34
C LEU A 85 1.59 4.20 -6.37
N GLY A 86 2.00 4.99 -7.35
CA GLY A 86 3.05 4.66 -8.32
C GLY A 86 4.46 4.88 -7.77
N GLY A 87 5.46 4.52 -8.56
CA GLY A 87 6.86 4.85 -8.28
C GLY A 87 7.53 4.11 -7.12
N GLY A 88 6.92 3.04 -6.59
CA GLY A 88 7.50 2.29 -5.47
C GLY A 88 7.66 3.17 -4.21
N THR A 89 8.92 3.44 -3.81
CA THR A 89 9.24 4.28 -2.65
C THR A 89 9.65 5.71 -3.02
N SER A 90 9.58 6.09 -4.28
CA SER A 90 10.03 7.44 -4.72
C SER A 90 9.01 8.55 -4.47
N LEU A 91 7.73 8.22 -4.28
CA LEU A 91 6.63 9.18 -4.15
C LEU A 91 5.92 9.11 -2.79
N LEU A 92 6.65 8.83 -1.72
CA LEU A 92 6.11 8.62 -0.36
C LEU A 92 5.26 9.77 0.16
N GLU A 93 5.55 11.01 -0.23
CA GLU A 93 4.80 12.18 0.20
C GLU A 93 3.34 12.18 -0.29
N LEU A 94 3.05 11.50 -1.40
CA LEU A 94 1.69 11.38 -1.93
C LEU A 94 0.77 10.53 -1.06
N ILE A 95 1.29 9.71 -0.15
CA ILE A 95 0.52 8.93 0.82
C ILE A 95 -0.40 9.83 1.67
N ARG A 96 0.00 11.08 1.88
CA ARG A 96 -0.76 12.04 2.67
C ARG A 96 -2.05 12.51 2.01
N ILE A 97 -2.19 12.37 0.70
CA ILE A 97 -3.34 12.87 -0.05
C ILE A 97 -4.61 12.04 0.24
N PRO A 98 -4.60 10.70 0.09
CA PRO A 98 -5.81 9.91 0.29
C PRO A 98 -6.17 9.70 1.76
N ILE A 99 -5.21 9.78 2.70
CA ILE A 99 -5.44 9.51 4.12
C ILE A 99 -5.64 10.82 4.87
N THR A 100 -6.86 11.07 5.33
CA THR A 100 -7.26 12.30 6.01
C THR A 100 -7.94 12.02 7.35
N SER A 101 -8.13 13.05 8.18
CA SER A 101 -8.89 12.93 9.42
C SER A 101 -10.36 12.57 9.21
N HIS A 102 -10.92 12.88 8.04
CA HIS A 102 -12.33 12.62 7.72
C HIS A 102 -12.59 11.15 7.36
N ASN A 103 -11.62 10.48 6.72
CA ASN A 103 -11.82 9.12 6.23
C ASN A 103 -11.02 8.04 6.98
N ILE A 104 -10.20 8.39 7.96
CA ILE A 104 -9.30 7.47 8.65
C ILE A 104 -10.03 6.29 9.33
N ARG A 105 -11.28 6.49 9.76
CA ARG A 105 -12.11 5.44 10.37
C ARG A 105 -12.49 4.35 9.37
N SER A 106 -12.56 4.70 8.10
CA SER A 106 -12.96 3.81 7.00
C SER A 106 -11.82 3.55 6.02
N PHE A 107 -10.57 3.76 6.45
CA PHE A 107 -9.38 3.63 5.61
C PHE A 107 -8.61 2.35 5.92
N GLY A 108 -8.07 1.72 4.88
CA GLY A 108 -7.17 0.57 4.98
C GLY A 108 -6.03 0.65 3.98
N VAL A 109 -5.02 -0.18 4.17
CA VAL A 109 -3.82 -0.23 3.34
C VAL A 109 -3.61 -1.63 2.80
N VAL A 110 -3.27 -1.72 1.53
CA VAL A 110 -2.83 -2.94 0.84
C VAL A 110 -1.40 -2.74 0.37
N LEU A 111 -0.47 -3.44 1.00
CA LEU A 111 0.95 -3.41 0.66
C LEU A 111 1.27 -4.58 -0.27
N VAL A 112 1.69 -4.30 -1.50
CA VAL A 112 2.06 -5.30 -2.50
C VAL A 112 3.58 -5.37 -2.62
N LEU A 113 4.15 -6.50 -2.23
CA LEU A 113 5.58 -6.79 -2.25
C LEU A 113 5.91 -7.77 -3.36
N ASP A 114 6.86 -7.42 -4.20
CA ASP A 114 7.34 -8.26 -5.29
C ASP A 114 8.29 -9.35 -4.75
N LEU A 115 7.78 -10.58 -4.61
CA LEU A 115 8.56 -11.72 -4.10
C LEU A 115 9.73 -12.11 -5.01
N SER A 116 9.72 -11.70 -6.28
CA SER A 116 10.84 -11.96 -7.21
C SER A 116 12.06 -11.07 -6.94
N LYS A 117 11.94 -10.08 -6.05
CA LYS A 117 12.99 -9.12 -5.72
C LYS A 117 13.28 -9.08 -4.22
N PRO A 118 13.80 -10.15 -3.63
CA PRO A 118 13.97 -10.26 -2.18
C PRO A 118 14.89 -9.17 -1.59
N ASN A 119 15.90 -8.71 -2.34
CA ASN A 119 16.79 -7.63 -1.89
C ASN A 119 16.13 -6.25 -1.77
N GLU A 120 14.95 -6.05 -2.36
CA GLU A 120 14.16 -4.82 -2.23
C GLU A 120 13.04 -4.95 -1.21
N LEU A 121 12.69 -6.17 -0.81
CA LEU A 121 11.48 -6.51 -0.08
C LEU A 121 11.41 -5.79 1.28
N TRP A 122 12.46 -5.93 2.12
CA TRP A 122 12.46 -5.31 3.44
C TRP A 122 12.44 -3.77 3.36
N THR A 123 13.32 -3.20 2.54
CA THR A 123 13.44 -1.74 2.40
C THR A 123 12.15 -1.11 1.87
N THR A 124 11.51 -1.73 0.88
CA THR A 124 10.22 -1.26 0.35
C THR A 124 9.14 -1.29 1.42
N MET A 125 9.01 -2.42 2.10
CA MET A 125 8.03 -2.61 3.18
C MET A 125 8.25 -1.61 4.32
N GLU A 126 9.46 -1.51 4.83
CA GLU A 126 9.79 -0.64 5.96
C GLU A 126 9.53 0.84 5.65
N ASN A 127 10.01 1.32 4.50
CA ASN A 127 9.84 2.72 4.12
C ASN A 127 8.36 3.10 3.96
N LEU A 128 7.59 2.28 3.24
CA LEU A 128 6.17 2.54 3.02
C LEU A 128 5.37 2.49 4.32
N LEU A 129 5.57 1.46 5.14
CA LEU A 129 4.85 1.32 6.41
C LEU A 129 5.25 2.39 7.42
N LYS A 130 6.52 2.76 7.49
CA LYS A 130 7.01 3.82 8.40
C LYS A 130 6.39 5.18 8.08
N VAL A 131 6.38 5.58 6.81
CA VAL A 131 5.79 6.86 6.38
C VAL A 131 4.29 6.87 6.61
N THR A 132 3.60 5.78 6.25
CA THR A 132 2.15 5.65 6.46
C THR A 132 1.79 5.71 7.93
N ARG A 133 2.48 4.94 8.79
CA ARG A 133 2.28 4.94 10.24
C ARG A 133 2.52 6.34 10.84
N SER A 134 3.59 6.99 10.44
CA SER A 134 3.91 8.35 10.90
C SER A 134 2.79 9.34 10.56
N HIS A 135 2.26 9.25 9.33
CA HIS A 135 1.17 10.12 8.90
C HIS A 135 -0.13 9.83 9.66
N VAL A 136 -0.51 8.56 9.80
CA VAL A 136 -1.71 8.14 10.55
C VAL A 136 -1.60 8.57 12.02
N ASN A 137 -0.44 8.38 12.66
CA ASN A 137 -0.23 8.80 14.05
C ASN A 137 -0.40 10.31 14.22
N LYS A 138 0.07 11.13 13.27
CA LYS A 138 -0.16 12.60 13.28
C LYS A 138 -1.64 12.95 13.23
N ILE A 139 -2.42 12.22 12.39
CA ILE A 139 -3.87 12.40 12.32
C ILE A 139 -4.53 12.02 13.63
N VAL A 140 -4.18 10.86 14.22
CA VAL A 140 -4.73 10.41 15.51
C VAL A 140 -4.42 11.40 16.62
N THR A 141 -3.17 11.89 16.70
CA THR A 141 -2.78 12.91 17.70
C THR A 141 -3.55 14.23 17.53
N LYS A 142 -3.86 14.61 16.28
CA LYS A 142 -4.73 15.77 16.02
C LYS A 142 -6.16 15.49 16.50
N LEU A 143 -6.69 14.30 16.21
CA LEU A 143 -8.03 13.87 16.63
C LEU A 143 -8.16 13.78 18.15
N GLU A 144 -7.11 13.41 18.89
CA GLU A 144 -7.12 13.44 20.35
C GLU A 144 -7.48 14.81 20.93
N LYS A 145 -7.13 15.89 20.21
CA LYS A 145 -7.43 17.27 20.60
C LYS A 145 -8.79 17.74 20.10
N THR A 146 -9.23 17.27 18.95
CA THR A 146 -10.45 17.76 18.26
C THR A 146 -11.65 16.85 18.45
N ASN A 147 -11.43 15.54 18.52
CA ASN A 147 -12.46 14.52 18.72
C ASN A 147 -11.88 13.30 19.46
N PRO A 148 -11.75 13.39 20.82
CA PRO A 148 -11.11 12.35 21.63
C PRO A 148 -11.78 10.98 21.54
N GLU A 149 -13.09 10.93 21.34
CA GLU A 149 -13.87 9.67 21.23
C GLU A 149 -13.45 8.88 20.01
N VAL A 150 -13.33 9.54 18.84
CA VAL A 150 -12.88 8.91 17.60
C VAL A 150 -11.43 8.42 17.74
N ALA A 151 -10.56 9.21 18.38
CA ALA A 151 -9.18 8.81 18.60
C ALA A 151 -9.09 7.56 19.51
N ALA A 152 -9.91 7.49 20.57
CA ALA A 152 -9.98 6.34 21.46
C ALA A 152 -10.52 5.10 20.74
N GLU A 153 -11.57 5.25 19.93
CA GLU A 153 -12.12 4.16 19.09
C GLU A 153 -11.07 3.59 18.13
N LEU A 154 -10.33 4.46 17.43
CA LEU A 154 -9.27 4.02 16.51
C LEU A 154 -8.18 3.21 17.23
N LYS A 155 -7.74 3.67 18.40
CA LYS A 155 -6.76 2.95 19.22
C LYS A 155 -7.29 1.60 19.72
N GLN A 156 -8.55 1.55 20.12
CA GLN A 156 -9.17 0.31 20.58
C GLN A 156 -9.35 -0.68 19.43
N ARG A 157 -9.79 -0.22 18.25
CA ARG A 157 -9.95 -1.05 17.05
C ARG A 157 -8.62 -1.69 16.63
N MET A 158 -7.54 -0.94 16.67
CA MET A 158 -6.20 -1.44 16.38
C MET A 158 -5.82 -2.63 17.27
N ARG A 159 -6.11 -2.54 18.57
CA ARG A 159 -5.86 -3.63 19.53
C ARG A 159 -6.79 -4.83 19.35
N ASN A 160 -8.02 -4.61 18.89
CA ASN A 160 -9.01 -5.67 18.71
C ASN A 160 -8.73 -6.58 17.48
N ASN A 161 -7.72 -6.28 16.65
CA ASN A 161 -7.29 -7.18 15.56
C ASN A 161 -6.76 -8.52 16.08
N LEU A 162 -6.26 -8.56 17.30
CA LEU A 162 -5.88 -9.77 18.02
C LEU A 162 -6.81 -9.94 19.24
N GLN A 163 -7.31 -11.14 19.49
CA GLN A 163 -8.12 -11.41 20.66
C GLN A 163 -7.31 -11.19 21.93
N ARG A 164 -7.94 -10.66 22.98
CA ARG A 164 -7.23 -10.33 24.24
C ARG A 164 -6.62 -11.54 24.95
N ASP A 165 -7.15 -12.71 24.73
CA ASP A 165 -6.66 -14.00 25.23
C ASP A 165 -5.57 -14.63 24.35
N HIS A 166 -5.22 -13.99 23.23
CA HIS A 166 -4.15 -14.47 22.39
C HIS A 166 -2.79 -14.30 23.08
N PRO A 167 -1.93 -15.35 23.12
CA PRO A 167 -0.66 -15.33 23.84
C PRO A 167 0.30 -14.22 23.40
N ASP A 168 0.18 -13.75 22.16
CA ASP A 168 1.04 -12.71 21.58
C ASP A 168 0.49 -11.29 21.74
N TYR A 169 -0.67 -11.12 22.42
CA TYR A 169 -1.38 -9.83 22.48
C TYR A 169 -0.49 -8.66 22.93
N GLU A 170 0.38 -8.88 23.95
CA GLU A 170 1.29 -7.86 24.46
C GLU A 170 2.64 -7.81 23.71
N LEU A 171 2.90 -8.77 22.82
CA LEU A 171 4.18 -8.91 22.12
C LEU A 171 4.18 -8.28 20.72
N VAL A 172 3.01 -7.92 20.23
CA VAL A 172 2.80 -7.34 18.88
C VAL A 172 2.57 -5.83 18.96
N ASP A 173 2.86 -5.14 17.86
CA ASP A 173 2.63 -3.70 17.69
C ASP A 173 1.73 -3.45 16.47
N PRO A 174 0.40 -3.60 16.63
CA PRO A 174 -0.53 -3.55 15.52
C PRO A 174 -0.42 -2.25 14.70
N PHE A 175 -0.59 -2.36 13.40
CA PHE A 175 -0.63 -1.20 12.52
C PHE A 175 -1.89 -0.36 12.80
N PRO A 176 -1.80 0.98 12.79
CA PRO A 176 -2.87 1.86 13.30
C PRO A 176 -4.16 1.85 12.46
N ILE A 177 -4.13 1.32 11.25
CA ILE A 177 -5.29 1.09 10.39
C ILE A 177 -5.21 -0.31 9.77
N PRO A 178 -6.32 -0.90 9.29
CA PRO A 178 -6.29 -2.22 8.67
C PRO A 178 -5.25 -2.35 7.58
N LEU A 179 -4.47 -3.43 7.63
CA LEU A 179 -3.37 -3.71 6.71
C LEU A 179 -3.49 -5.11 6.12
N VAL A 180 -3.32 -5.21 4.82
CA VAL A 180 -3.11 -6.47 4.09
C VAL A 180 -1.76 -6.43 3.42
N ILE A 181 -0.94 -7.45 3.60
CA ILE A 181 0.33 -7.63 2.91
C ILE A 181 0.16 -8.71 1.85
N ILE A 182 0.46 -8.37 0.61
CA ILE A 182 0.38 -9.26 -0.55
C ILE A 182 1.78 -9.51 -1.08
N GLY A 183 2.22 -10.76 -1.06
CA GLY A 183 3.41 -11.20 -1.79
C GLY A 183 3.02 -11.56 -3.22
N SER A 184 3.38 -10.74 -4.19
CA SER A 184 3.07 -10.95 -5.60
C SER A 184 4.15 -11.76 -6.32
N LYS A 185 3.84 -12.21 -7.54
CA LYS A 185 4.73 -13.00 -8.39
C LYS A 185 5.19 -14.33 -7.76
N TYR A 186 4.26 -15.01 -7.11
CA TYR A 186 4.52 -16.31 -6.52
C TYR A 186 4.99 -17.35 -7.54
N ASP A 187 4.58 -17.24 -8.78
CA ASP A 187 5.04 -18.08 -9.91
C ASP A 187 6.57 -18.02 -10.07
N ILE A 188 7.18 -16.84 -9.96
CA ILE A 188 8.65 -16.68 -10.00
C ILE A 188 9.27 -17.10 -8.67
N PHE A 189 8.67 -16.69 -7.55
CA PHE A 189 9.13 -17.02 -6.21
C PHE A 189 9.19 -18.54 -5.96
N HIS A 190 8.26 -19.29 -6.50
CA HIS A 190 8.20 -20.73 -6.36
C HIS A 190 9.45 -21.45 -6.93
N GLU A 191 10.12 -20.85 -7.92
CA GLU A 191 11.34 -21.36 -8.53
C GLU A 191 12.59 -21.10 -7.67
N PHE A 192 12.49 -20.32 -6.61
CA PHE A 192 13.62 -20.07 -5.71
C PHE A 192 13.97 -21.30 -4.90
N ASP A 193 15.23 -21.36 -4.46
CA ASP A 193 15.68 -22.37 -3.51
C ASP A 193 14.77 -22.46 -2.28
N SER A 194 14.61 -23.68 -1.74
CA SER A 194 13.67 -23.93 -0.64
C SER A 194 14.03 -23.16 0.62
N GLU A 195 15.33 -22.96 0.92
CA GLU A 195 15.75 -22.18 2.08
C GLU A 195 15.46 -20.68 1.90
N MET A 196 15.68 -20.13 0.70
CA MET A 196 15.30 -18.75 0.38
C MET A 196 13.79 -18.54 0.56
N ARG A 197 12.97 -19.46 0.03
CA ARG A 197 11.51 -19.41 0.18
C ARG A 197 11.09 -19.46 1.64
N LYS A 198 11.71 -20.31 2.42
CA LYS A 198 11.45 -20.48 3.85
C LYS A 198 11.79 -19.21 4.64
N ILE A 199 12.94 -18.59 4.37
CA ILE A 199 13.37 -17.34 5.01
C ILE A 199 12.38 -16.22 4.71
N ILE A 200 12.01 -16.02 3.44
CA ILE A 200 11.09 -14.97 3.01
C ILE A 200 9.70 -15.21 3.60
N SER A 201 9.17 -16.44 3.50
CA SER A 201 7.85 -16.79 4.02
C SER A 201 7.78 -16.59 5.54
N LYS A 202 8.77 -17.02 6.27
CA LYS A 202 8.84 -16.91 7.73
C LYS A 202 8.94 -15.44 8.16
N THR A 203 9.76 -14.64 7.46
CA THR A 203 9.92 -13.22 7.72
C THR A 203 8.61 -12.45 7.48
N LEU A 204 7.93 -12.71 6.37
CA LEU A 204 6.66 -12.06 6.07
C LEU A 204 5.54 -12.49 7.03
N ARG A 205 5.52 -13.74 7.48
CA ARG A 205 4.61 -14.20 8.55
C ARG A 205 4.84 -13.40 9.82
N PHE A 206 6.10 -13.28 10.25
CA PHE A 206 6.43 -12.50 11.45
C PHE A 206 5.97 -11.05 11.33
N VAL A 207 6.36 -10.35 10.25
CA VAL A 207 5.99 -8.93 10.08
C VAL A 207 4.48 -8.75 10.01
N SER A 208 3.77 -9.61 9.28
CA SER A 208 2.32 -9.53 9.17
C SER A 208 1.64 -9.75 10.52
N HIS A 209 2.05 -10.76 11.28
CA HIS A 209 1.51 -11.02 12.60
C HIS A 209 1.84 -9.90 13.59
N TYR A 210 3.09 -9.41 13.57
CA TYR A 210 3.55 -8.31 14.41
C TYR A 210 2.72 -7.02 14.21
N TYR A 211 2.34 -6.73 12.96
CA TYR A 211 1.50 -5.58 12.62
C TYR A 211 -0.01 -5.87 12.62
N GLY A 212 -0.43 -7.06 12.99
CA GLY A 212 -1.85 -7.44 12.95
C GLY A 212 -2.44 -7.43 11.54
N ALA A 213 -1.61 -7.66 10.52
CA ALA A 213 -1.98 -7.66 9.12
C ALA A 213 -2.39 -9.06 8.64
N SER A 214 -3.20 -9.11 7.59
CA SER A 214 -3.39 -10.33 6.80
C SER A 214 -2.24 -10.49 5.80
N LEU A 215 -1.85 -11.75 5.52
CA LEU A 215 -0.82 -12.09 4.54
C LEU A 215 -1.39 -13.03 3.48
N VAL A 216 -1.14 -12.73 2.21
CA VAL A 216 -1.48 -13.62 1.09
C VAL A 216 -0.42 -13.57 0.01
N PHE A 217 -0.08 -14.74 -0.56
CA PHE A 217 0.75 -14.84 -1.74
C PHE A 217 -0.13 -14.99 -2.99
N THR A 218 0.20 -14.26 -4.04
CA THR A 218 -0.55 -14.25 -5.29
C THR A 218 0.37 -14.27 -6.51
N SER A 219 -0.20 -14.68 -7.63
CA SER A 219 0.43 -14.68 -8.95
C SER A 219 -0.60 -14.27 -10.00
N LYS A 220 -0.30 -14.47 -11.26
CA LYS A 220 -1.27 -14.32 -12.36
C LYS A 220 -2.35 -15.42 -12.37
N SER A 221 -2.21 -16.48 -11.55
CA SER A 221 -3.21 -17.54 -11.41
C SER A 221 -4.51 -17.01 -10.84
N GLU A 222 -5.62 -17.30 -11.49
CA GLU A 222 -6.95 -16.86 -11.06
C GLU A 222 -7.28 -17.34 -9.64
N ALA A 223 -6.93 -18.58 -9.30
CA ALA A 223 -7.17 -19.13 -7.96
C ALA A 223 -6.46 -18.35 -6.85
N LEU A 224 -5.22 -17.87 -7.09
CA LEU A 224 -4.47 -17.08 -6.13
C LEU A 224 -4.96 -15.61 -6.09
N LEU A 225 -5.36 -15.06 -7.22
CA LEU A 225 -5.97 -13.73 -7.28
C LEU A 225 -7.31 -13.69 -6.54
N LEU A 226 -8.12 -14.73 -6.62
CA LEU A 226 -9.38 -14.84 -5.85
C LEU A 226 -9.15 -14.83 -4.34
N LYS A 227 -8.07 -15.46 -3.85
CA LYS A 227 -7.71 -15.41 -2.42
C LYS A 227 -7.32 -14.01 -1.98
N ALA A 228 -6.48 -13.31 -2.76
CA ALA A 228 -6.13 -11.92 -2.49
C ALA A 228 -7.37 -11.02 -2.52
N ARG A 229 -8.21 -11.19 -3.54
CA ARG A 229 -9.50 -10.49 -3.67
C ARG A 229 -10.41 -10.69 -2.47
N ALA A 230 -10.46 -11.89 -1.90
CA ALA A 230 -11.30 -12.17 -0.73
C ALA A 230 -10.90 -11.29 0.47
N LEU A 231 -9.60 -11.13 0.74
CA LEU A 231 -9.10 -10.26 1.81
C LEU A 231 -9.36 -8.77 1.51
N ILE A 232 -9.17 -8.34 0.27
CA ILE A 232 -9.43 -6.97 -0.15
C ILE A 232 -10.93 -6.66 -0.06
N ASN A 233 -11.80 -7.54 -0.52
CA ASN A 233 -13.25 -7.38 -0.45
C ASN A 233 -13.76 -7.37 1.00
N HIS A 234 -13.11 -8.12 1.90
CA HIS A 234 -13.41 -8.00 3.33
C HIS A 234 -13.16 -6.59 3.85
N LEU A 235 -12.03 -5.97 3.49
CA LEU A 235 -11.74 -4.59 3.88
C LEU A 235 -12.64 -3.57 3.17
N ALA A 236 -12.85 -3.74 1.87
CA ALA A 236 -13.54 -2.77 1.02
C ALA A 236 -15.05 -2.77 1.20
N PHE A 237 -15.65 -3.96 1.38
CA PHE A 237 -17.11 -4.16 1.34
C PHE A 237 -17.65 -4.90 2.58
N GLY A 238 -16.81 -5.22 3.56
CA GLY A 238 -17.23 -5.91 4.78
C GLY A 238 -17.70 -7.36 4.55
N TYR A 239 -17.21 -8.04 3.52
CA TYR A 239 -17.53 -9.45 3.29
C TYR A 239 -16.95 -10.33 4.40
N ASP A 240 -17.55 -11.52 4.59
CA ASP A 240 -17.12 -12.43 5.63
C ASP A 240 -15.63 -12.78 5.50
N LYS A 241 -14.95 -12.77 6.64
CA LYS A 241 -13.54 -13.12 6.74
C LYS A 241 -13.36 -14.62 6.49
N SER A 242 -12.47 -14.98 5.57
CA SER A 242 -12.09 -16.37 5.36
C SER A 242 -11.48 -16.97 6.62
N LYS A 243 -11.89 -18.19 6.97
CA LYS A 243 -11.32 -18.97 8.07
C LYS A 243 -10.22 -19.94 7.62
N SER A 244 -9.97 -20.04 6.31
CA SER A 244 -8.90 -20.89 5.80
C SER A 244 -7.54 -20.30 6.13
N VAL A 245 -6.57 -21.14 6.44
CA VAL A 245 -5.19 -20.75 6.73
C VAL A 245 -4.23 -21.68 5.98
N SER A 246 -3.21 -21.10 5.34
CA SER A 246 -2.11 -21.84 4.72
C SER A 246 -0.79 -21.21 5.15
N VAL A 247 -0.03 -21.94 5.97
CA VAL A 247 1.26 -21.49 6.56
C VAL A 247 2.46 -22.25 6.02
N ASP A 248 2.24 -23.25 5.17
CA ASP A 248 3.29 -24.09 4.60
C ASP A 248 4.15 -23.27 3.60
N PRO A 249 5.46 -23.11 3.83
CA PRO A 249 6.33 -22.35 2.93
C PRO A 249 6.51 -22.99 1.54
N SER A 250 6.11 -24.24 1.36
CA SER A 250 6.10 -24.92 0.05
C SER A 250 4.88 -24.56 -0.80
N LYS A 251 3.88 -23.90 -0.20
CA LYS A 251 2.60 -23.51 -0.82
C LYS A 251 2.39 -22.00 -0.72
N PRO A 252 1.51 -21.42 -1.56
CA PRO A 252 1.14 -20.03 -1.42
C PRO A 252 0.53 -19.76 -0.03
N LEU A 253 1.12 -18.82 0.70
CA LEU A 253 0.62 -18.46 2.03
C LEU A 253 -0.74 -17.76 1.92
N PHE A 254 -1.60 -18.05 2.90
CA PHE A 254 -2.86 -17.35 3.11
C PHE A 254 -3.18 -17.34 4.61
N ILE A 255 -3.00 -16.19 5.24
CA ILE A 255 -3.13 -16.04 6.68
C ILE A 255 -3.92 -14.77 6.98
N PRO A 256 -5.23 -14.87 7.24
CA PRO A 256 -6.02 -13.75 7.71
C PRO A 256 -5.49 -13.19 9.04
N ALA A 257 -5.63 -11.89 9.26
CA ALA A 257 -5.15 -11.21 10.46
C ALA A 257 -5.64 -11.91 11.75
N GLY A 258 -4.70 -12.13 12.67
CA GLY A 258 -4.97 -12.77 13.97
C GLY A 258 -5.03 -14.30 13.94
N LEU A 259 -4.73 -14.95 12.81
CA LEU A 259 -4.76 -16.42 12.69
C LEU A 259 -3.36 -17.06 12.62
N ASP A 260 -2.31 -16.33 12.99
CA ASP A 260 -0.94 -16.85 13.16
C ASP A 260 -0.51 -16.71 14.63
N SER A 261 0.68 -17.23 14.99
CA SER A 261 1.28 -17.05 16.31
C SER A 261 2.80 -17.03 16.24
N LEU A 262 3.43 -16.29 17.15
CA LEU A 262 4.89 -16.25 17.27
C LEU A 262 5.49 -17.61 17.56
N SER A 263 4.77 -18.46 18.32
CA SER A 263 5.20 -19.83 18.62
C SER A 263 5.24 -20.72 17.37
N GLN A 264 4.30 -20.57 16.44
CA GLN A 264 4.27 -21.31 15.16
C GLN A 264 5.26 -20.74 14.15
N ILE A 265 5.45 -19.42 14.14
CA ILE A 265 6.45 -18.76 13.28
C ILE A 265 7.86 -19.17 13.73
N GLY A 266 8.10 -19.21 15.04
CA GLY A 266 9.39 -19.53 15.65
C GLY A 266 10.40 -18.38 15.55
N PRO A 267 11.65 -18.60 15.99
CA PRO A 267 12.70 -17.58 16.00
C PRO A 267 13.10 -17.15 14.59
N PRO A 268 13.80 -16.01 14.43
CA PRO A 268 14.37 -15.59 13.15
C PRO A 268 15.21 -16.71 12.52
N PRO A 269 15.25 -16.83 11.18
CA PRO A 269 15.90 -17.93 10.47
C PRO A 269 17.45 -17.78 10.45
N ALA A 270 18.08 -17.91 11.60
CA ALA A 270 19.52 -17.89 11.78
C ALA A 270 19.93 -18.90 12.86
N SER A 271 21.23 -19.27 12.92
CA SER A 271 21.73 -20.14 13.98
C SER A 271 21.73 -19.40 15.34
N ASP A 272 21.60 -20.15 16.43
CA ASP A 272 21.61 -19.57 17.79
C ASP A 272 22.92 -18.81 18.07
N SER A 273 24.05 -19.27 17.53
CA SER A 273 25.34 -18.58 17.62
C SER A 273 25.37 -17.25 16.88
N ASP A 274 24.65 -17.14 15.78
CA ASP A 274 24.56 -15.89 15.00
C ASP A 274 23.55 -14.91 15.61
N LEU A 275 22.42 -15.42 16.11
CA LEU A 275 21.44 -14.62 16.85
C LEU A 275 22.08 -13.96 18.09
N GLY A 276 22.92 -14.68 18.82
CA GLY A 276 23.64 -14.15 20.00
C GLY A 276 24.61 -13.00 19.68
N LYS A 277 25.07 -12.88 18.43
CA LYS A 277 25.98 -11.80 17.98
C LYS A 277 25.24 -10.56 17.47
N ILE A 278 23.95 -10.69 17.11
CA ILE A 278 23.16 -9.60 16.56
C ILE A 278 22.64 -8.74 17.70
N ARG A 279 23.06 -7.48 17.74
CA ARG A 279 22.47 -6.47 18.64
C ARG A 279 21.25 -5.85 17.99
N ALA A 280 20.11 -5.98 18.62
CA ALA A 280 18.85 -5.37 18.18
C ALA A 280 18.05 -4.87 19.39
N ASN A 281 17.42 -3.72 19.25
CA ASN A 281 16.63 -3.08 20.33
C ASN A 281 15.17 -3.53 20.27
N THR A 282 14.71 -3.98 19.13
CA THR A 282 13.32 -4.42 18.91
C THR A 282 13.29 -5.75 18.17
N PRO A 283 12.22 -6.55 18.34
CA PRO A 283 12.06 -7.78 17.56
C PRO A 283 12.09 -7.53 16.05
N LEU A 284 11.49 -6.45 15.59
CA LEU A 284 11.47 -6.08 14.17
C LEU A 284 12.87 -5.80 13.63
N GLU A 285 13.71 -5.11 14.41
CA GLU A 285 15.11 -4.85 14.05
C GLU A 285 15.93 -6.13 13.97
N LEU A 286 15.69 -7.08 14.88
CA LEU A 286 16.34 -8.39 14.84
C LEU A 286 16.00 -9.15 13.56
N TRP A 287 14.72 -9.23 13.23
CA TRP A 287 14.26 -9.90 12.00
C TRP A 287 14.81 -9.23 10.75
N ARG A 288 14.88 -7.89 10.73
CA ARG A 288 15.51 -7.15 9.64
C ARG A 288 16.95 -7.55 9.43
N LYS A 289 17.76 -7.50 10.51
CA LYS A 289 19.19 -7.80 10.43
C LYS A 289 19.45 -9.23 9.96
N VAL A 290 18.66 -10.18 10.44
CA VAL A 290 18.75 -11.58 9.98
C VAL A 290 18.36 -11.70 8.51
N PHE A 291 17.28 -11.08 8.08
CA PHE A 291 16.84 -11.08 6.68
C PHE A 291 17.89 -10.48 5.74
N GLU A 292 18.46 -9.34 6.11
CA GLU A 292 19.47 -8.62 5.34
C GLU A 292 20.81 -9.35 5.22
N GLN A 293 21.10 -10.30 6.10
CA GLN A 293 22.28 -11.18 5.95
C GLN A 293 22.17 -12.07 4.71
N THR A 294 20.96 -12.56 4.41
CA THR A 294 20.72 -13.39 3.21
C THR A 294 20.36 -12.54 2.00
N PHE A 295 19.62 -11.45 2.21
CA PHE A 295 19.11 -10.55 1.15
C PHE A 295 19.55 -9.11 1.44
N PRO A 296 20.82 -8.78 1.25
CA PRO A 296 21.31 -7.42 1.50
C PRO A 296 20.59 -6.42 0.60
N PRO A 297 20.20 -5.25 1.14
CA PRO A 297 19.53 -4.21 0.37
C PRO A 297 20.42 -3.71 -0.76
N LYS A 298 19.81 -3.34 -1.88
CA LYS A 298 20.54 -2.70 -2.98
C LYS A 298 21.17 -1.40 -2.52
N SER A 299 22.37 -1.11 -3.02
CA SER A 299 23.07 0.13 -2.68
C SER A 299 22.30 1.35 -3.22
N SER A 300 22.50 2.52 -2.57
CA SER A 300 21.89 3.76 -3.02
C SER A 300 22.32 4.15 -4.46
N ARG A 301 23.46 3.63 -4.95
CA ARG A 301 23.94 3.83 -6.32
C ARG A 301 23.08 3.05 -7.32
N ASP A 302 22.63 1.85 -6.96
CA ASP A 302 21.77 1.02 -7.79
C ASP A 302 20.33 1.55 -7.87
N LEU A 303 19.93 2.41 -6.91
CA LEU A 303 18.63 3.08 -6.89
C LEU A 303 18.62 4.41 -7.66
N GLN A 304 19.81 4.97 -7.99
CA GLN A 304 19.93 6.23 -8.75
C GLN A 304 19.63 6.09 -10.25
N ASP A 305 19.51 4.87 -10.76
CA ASP A 305 19.00 4.58 -12.11
C ASP A 305 17.47 4.67 -12.22
N SER A 306 16.80 5.45 -11.37
CA SER A 306 15.42 5.83 -11.64
C SER A 306 15.43 6.78 -12.84
N LYS A 307 15.31 6.21 -14.03
CA LYS A 307 15.12 6.98 -15.26
C LYS A 307 14.01 8.00 -15.03
N ASP A 308 14.26 9.23 -15.44
CA ASP A 308 13.22 10.26 -15.49
C ASP A 308 11.95 9.66 -16.14
N PRO A 309 10.79 9.65 -15.48
CA PRO A 309 9.57 9.12 -16.07
C PRO A 309 9.24 9.72 -17.45
N ALA A 310 9.69 10.95 -17.71
CA ALA A 310 9.53 11.61 -18.99
C ALA A 310 10.37 10.98 -20.12
N GLN A 311 11.36 10.17 -19.77
CA GLN A 311 12.24 9.47 -20.72
C GLN A 311 12.00 7.95 -20.73
N ASP A 312 11.15 7.47 -19.85
CA ASP A 312 10.79 6.05 -19.77
C ASP A 312 9.75 5.73 -20.83
N THR A 313 10.09 4.87 -21.79
CA THR A 313 9.20 4.45 -22.90
C THR A 313 7.92 3.79 -22.42
N GLN A 314 7.88 3.30 -21.18
CA GLN A 314 6.68 2.75 -20.53
C GLN A 314 5.56 3.79 -20.38
N TYR A 315 5.91 5.07 -20.28
CA TYR A 315 4.99 6.20 -20.14
C TYR A 315 4.88 7.04 -21.43
N ALA A 316 5.39 6.55 -22.56
CA ALA A 316 5.33 7.26 -23.82
C ALA A 316 3.88 7.44 -24.31
N GLU A 317 3.54 8.69 -24.60
CA GLU A 317 2.28 9.09 -25.25
C GLU A 317 2.63 9.77 -26.57
N TYR A 318 2.60 9.02 -27.65
CA TYR A 318 3.15 9.45 -28.93
C TYR A 318 2.71 10.88 -29.36
N GLU A 319 1.41 11.16 -29.30
CA GLU A 319 0.86 12.46 -29.70
C GLU A 319 1.36 13.61 -28.81
N VAL A 320 1.41 13.38 -27.49
CA VAL A 320 1.90 14.35 -26.51
C VAL A 320 3.42 14.55 -26.67
N ASP A 321 4.16 13.48 -26.87
CA ASP A 321 5.62 13.54 -27.02
C ASP A 321 6.03 14.26 -28.31
N VAL A 322 5.31 14.07 -29.41
CA VAL A 322 5.50 14.82 -30.66
C VAL A 322 5.22 16.30 -30.47
N MET A 323 4.10 16.66 -29.83
CA MET A 323 3.77 18.06 -29.54
C MET A 323 4.81 18.72 -28.64
N ARG A 324 5.29 18.00 -27.61
CA ARG A 324 6.35 18.48 -26.72
C ARG A 324 7.64 18.73 -27.48
N ALA A 325 8.05 17.80 -28.35
CA ALA A 325 9.25 17.97 -29.17
C ALA A 325 9.15 19.19 -30.10
N GLN A 326 7.99 19.37 -30.74
CA GLN A 326 7.72 20.55 -31.58
C GLN A 326 7.83 21.85 -30.78
N LYS A 327 7.21 21.91 -29.61
CA LYS A 327 7.24 23.13 -28.77
C LYS A 327 8.64 23.43 -28.22
N ASN A 328 9.39 22.41 -27.89
CA ASN A 328 10.80 22.59 -27.51
C ASN A 328 11.64 23.15 -28.66
N GLN A 329 11.40 22.68 -29.88
CA GLN A 329 12.10 23.20 -31.08
C GLN A 329 11.71 24.65 -31.36
N GLU A 330 10.45 25.03 -31.27
CA GLU A 330 9.97 26.41 -31.39
C GLU A 330 10.62 27.30 -30.32
N LEU A 331 10.70 26.84 -29.08
CA LEU A 331 11.33 27.56 -27.97
C LEU A 331 12.83 27.78 -28.21
N GLU A 332 13.55 26.79 -28.71
CA GLU A 332 14.96 26.91 -29.07
C GLU A 332 15.19 27.91 -30.21
N GLN A 333 14.32 27.90 -31.22
CA GLN A 333 14.39 28.90 -32.28
C GLN A 333 14.12 30.30 -31.73
N TYR A 334 13.13 30.49 -30.89
CA TYR A 334 12.84 31.75 -30.24
C TYR A 334 14.03 32.26 -29.42
N LYS A 335 14.65 31.43 -28.62
CA LYS A 335 15.86 31.77 -27.83
C LYS A 335 17.01 32.19 -28.72
N ARG A 336 17.25 31.48 -29.83
CA ARG A 336 18.30 31.84 -30.82
C ARG A 336 18.03 33.18 -31.47
N ASN A 337 16.80 33.44 -31.84
CA ASN A 337 16.42 34.72 -32.48
C ASN A 337 16.51 35.87 -31.46
N ALA A 338 16.06 35.71 -30.24
CA ALA A 338 16.19 36.68 -29.17
C ALA A 338 17.67 37.01 -28.90
N SER A 339 18.53 35.98 -28.81
CA SER A 339 20.00 36.21 -28.58
C SER A 339 20.71 36.91 -29.76
N LYS A 340 20.22 36.75 -30.99
CA LYS A 340 20.72 37.50 -32.13
C LYS A 340 20.31 38.97 -32.09
N SER A 341 19.02 39.23 -31.79
CA SER A 341 18.49 40.58 -31.66
C SER A 341 19.19 41.37 -30.55
N TRP A 342 19.54 40.76 -29.44
CA TRP A 342 20.32 41.42 -28.38
C TRP A 342 21.75 41.77 -28.85
N LYS A 343 22.40 40.89 -29.60
CA LYS A 343 23.75 41.15 -30.15
C LYS A 343 23.77 42.24 -31.22
N GLU A 344 22.70 42.35 -32.00
CA GLU A 344 22.59 43.43 -33.01
C GLU A 344 22.33 44.80 -32.36
N MET A 345 21.59 44.86 -31.22
CA MET A 345 21.41 46.11 -30.47
C MET A 345 22.68 46.59 -29.75
N ASP A 346 23.59 45.70 -29.35
CA ASP A 346 24.88 46.09 -28.74
C ASP A 346 25.90 46.62 -29.77
N PHE A 347 25.74 46.33 -31.06
CA PHE A 347 26.62 46.83 -32.12
C PHE A 347 26.21 48.20 -32.69
N ASP A 348 24.98 48.66 -32.46
CA ASP A 348 24.52 49.98 -32.90
C ASP A 348 24.69 51.08 -31.83
N SER A 349 25.40 50.78 -30.73
CA SER A 349 25.63 51.71 -29.61
C SER A 349 27.07 52.16 -29.43
N ASP A 350 27.97 51.98 -30.46
CA ASP A 350 29.35 52.53 -30.49
C ASP A 350 29.52 53.62 -31.53
#